data_95ba676474886b0fc53a7c40715a8ab5
#
_entry.id   95ba676474886b0fc53a7c40715a8ab5
#
_cell.length_a   1.000
_cell.length_b   1.000
_cell.length_c   1.000
_cell.angle_alpha   90.00
_cell.angle_beta   90.00
_cell.angle_gamma   90.00
#
_symmetry.space_group_name_H-M   'P 1'
#
loop_
_entity.id
_entity.type
_entity.pdbx_description
1 polymer ?
#
loop_
_entity_poly.entity_id
_entity_poly.type
_entity_poly.pdbx_seq_one_letter_code
_entity_poly.pdbx_strand_id
1 'polypeptide(L)'
;ENGSGKSYLLSQIADFFRFIQRIISKEKKPYYKYESASVSYLIDSNLIVIKKDRNKVLCFVNDVPSNIFNVILPTKVIAMSFMVNDKFSFSRFEEDDFYDYRGVRATSNASYTSTIKRMITNSLILSIGYRDKLKAVKDTLHFLGMSEKLAITYNLNRKTLLKKQPPLNTILKKIDAILRRKQYVNENDLYKIKENPEVILHDIAVLSEECKEKNSRIHLTLDLSDEGGVVKKSLFQSLSRLEKLEFISNPDVEFYKKDNFSFEETSSGEKNIIFTILNLIASIKNNSLLLIDEPELSLHPTWQMKYINFIKKSIAYNFNCHLIFASHSHFMVSDLESESSSLISINQCNGKRICEHIEYSTYAWSVENILYKVFHLRTIRNAQVEMDLYELSGLISQKSSDIKRMEEILTHLERIVLDVNDPLNMIIEQGRIYIGGYHDK
;
A
#
# COMPACT_ATOMS: atom_id res chain seq x y z
N GLU A 1 -15.52 -6.85 9.11
CA GLU A 1 -15.24 -7.04 10.56
C GLU A 1 -13.76 -7.21 10.82
N ASN A 2 -13.29 -6.79 12.01
CA ASN A 2 -11.94 -7.06 12.46
C ASN A 2 -11.74 -8.57 12.64
N GLY A 3 -10.61 -9.13 12.20
CA GLY A 3 -10.34 -10.56 12.29
C GLY A 3 -11.03 -11.43 11.23
N SER A 4 -11.77 -10.87 10.28
CA SER A 4 -12.44 -11.63 9.20
C SER A 4 -11.47 -12.37 8.27
N GLY A 5 -10.18 -12.02 8.30
CA GLY A 5 -9.12 -12.70 7.56
C GLY A 5 -8.79 -12.10 6.20
N LYS A 6 -9.11 -10.82 5.95
CA LYS A 6 -8.78 -10.10 4.71
C LYS A 6 -7.29 -10.14 4.39
N SER A 7 -6.45 -9.68 5.32
CA SER A 7 -4.97 -9.70 5.16
C SER A 7 -4.43 -11.10 4.90
N TYR A 8 -5.05 -12.10 5.55
CA TYR A 8 -4.69 -13.49 5.33
C TYR A 8 -5.06 -13.96 3.93
N LEU A 9 -6.23 -13.58 3.41
CA LEU A 9 -6.64 -13.90 2.05
C LEU A 9 -5.66 -13.30 1.02
N LEU A 10 -5.28 -12.03 1.16
CA LEU A 10 -4.30 -11.41 0.28
C LEU A 10 -2.97 -12.17 0.30
N SER A 11 -2.49 -12.57 1.49
CA SER A 11 -1.25 -13.34 1.60
C SER A 11 -1.35 -14.70 0.90
N GLN A 12 -2.52 -15.36 0.97
CA GLN A 12 -2.73 -16.65 0.29
C GLN A 12 -2.77 -16.51 -1.23
N ILE A 13 -3.34 -15.44 -1.76
CA ILE A 13 -3.30 -15.14 -3.19
C ILE A 13 -1.84 -14.98 -3.65
N ALA A 14 -1.05 -14.17 -2.93
CA ALA A 14 0.37 -13.98 -3.24
C ALA A 14 1.15 -15.31 -3.21
N ASP A 15 0.98 -16.09 -2.14
CA ASP A 15 1.68 -17.35 -1.95
C ASP A 15 1.28 -18.41 -2.98
N PHE A 16 0.01 -18.41 -3.44
CA PHE A 16 -0.45 -19.31 -4.49
C PHE A 16 0.21 -19.00 -5.83
N PHE A 17 0.25 -17.73 -6.25
CA PHE A 17 0.93 -17.35 -7.49
C PHE A 17 2.44 -17.64 -7.42
N ARG A 18 3.08 -17.41 -6.28
CA ARG A 18 4.49 -17.79 -6.06
C ARG A 18 4.72 -19.29 -6.16
N PHE A 19 3.81 -20.08 -5.61
CA PHE A 19 3.88 -21.54 -5.71
C PHE A 19 3.81 -22.00 -7.17
N ILE A 20 2.87 -21.46 -7.96
CA ILE A 20 2.74 -21.82 -9.38
C ILE A 20 3.98 -21.38 -10.16
N GLN A 21 4.47 -20.17 -9.92
CA GLN A 21 5.70 -19.67 -10.56
C GLN A 21 6.91 -20.57 -10.29
N ARG A 22 7.06 -21.07 -9.06
CA ARG A 22 8.13 -22.02 -8.70
C ARG A 22 8.01 -23.37 -9.41
N ILE A 23 6.79 -23.84 -9.66
CA ILE A 23 6.59 -25.05 -10.49
C ILE A 23 7.06 -24.79 -11.92
N ILE A 24 6.65 -23.64 -12.50
CA ILE A 24 7.03 -23.26 -13.87
C ILE A 24 8.56 -23.08 -13.99
N SER A 25 9.19 -22.48 -13.00
CA SER A 25 10.67 -22.33 -12.93
C SER A 25 11.42 -23.62 -12.58
N LYS A 26 10.71 -24.73 -12.41
CA LYS A 26 11.28 -26.05 -12.06
C LYS A 26 12.13 -26.03 -10.77
N GLU A 27 11.74 -25.20 -9.81
CA GLU A 27 12.39 -25.19 -8.50
C GLU A 27 12.18 -26.52 -7.76
N LYS A 28 13.19 -26.93 -6.97
CA LYS A 28 13.09 -28.17 -6.17
C LYS A 28 12.08 -27.96 -5.04
N LYS A 29 11.05 -28.82 -4.99
CA LYS A 29 10.03 -28.91 -3.93
C LYS A 29 9.26 -27.58 -3.71
N PRO A 30 8.52 -27.07 -4.72
CA PRO A 30 7.61 -25.95 -4.50
C PRO A 30 6.56 -26.33 -3.43
N TYR A 31 6.35 -25.45 -2.47
CA TYR A 31 5.45 -25.70 -1.35
C TYR A 31 4.33 -24.67 -1.31
N TYR A 32 3.12 -25.16 -1.08
CA TYR A 32 1.94 -24.34 -0.74
C TYR A 32 1.20 -24.99 0.43
N LYS A 33 0.84 -24.20 1.42
CA LYS A 33 0.35 -24.63 2.73
C LYS A 33 -0.95 -25.45 2.66
N TYR A 34 -1.84 -25.13 1.72
CA TYR A 34 -3.15 -25.78 1.64
C TYR A 34 -3.16 -26.97 0.70
N GLU A 35 -3.94 -27.99 1.06
CA GLU A 35 -4.15 -29.16 0.22
C GLU A 35 -4.91 -28.81 -1.05
N SER A 36 -5.95 -27.97 -0.93
CA SER A 36 -6.80 -27.58 -2.06
C SER A 36 -6.88 -26.05 -2.16
N ALA A 37 -6.75 -25.57 -3.38
CA ALA A 37 -6.91 -24.14 -3.72
C ALA A 37 -7.29 -24.00 -5.19
N SER A 38 -8.05 -22.98 -5.52
CA SER A 38 -8.38 -22.62 -6.90
C SER A 38 -8.33 -21.12 -7.08
N VAL A 39 -7.76 -20.69 -8.21
CA VAL A 39 -7.79 -19.29 -8.64
C VAL A 39 -8.25 -19.22 -10.09
N SER A 40 -9.10 -18.24 -10.39
CA SER A 40 -9.55 -17.92 -11.74
C SER A 40 -9.28 -16.43 -11.99
N TYR A 41 -8.72 -16.09 -13.13
CA TYR A 41 -8.43 -14.71 -13.50
C TYR A 41 -8.42 -14.53 -15.02
N LEU A 42 -8.62 -13.29 -15.44
CA LEU A 42 -8.51 -12.88 -16.84
C LEU A 42 -7.19 -12.18 -17.07
N ILE A 43 -6.49 -12.55 -18.13
CA ILE A 43 -5.28 -11.89 -18.60
C ILE A 43 -5.21 -11.97 -20.11
N ASP A 44 -4.97 -10.83 -20.78
CA ASP A 44 -4.93 -10.72 -22.24
C ASP A 44 -6.14 -11.42 -22.92
N SER A 45 -7.36 -11.20 -22.38
CA SER A 45 -8.63 -11.81 -22.80
C SER A 45 -8.74 -13.34 -22.64
N ASN A 46 -7.78 -13.97 -21.98
CA ASN A 46 -7.86 -15.40 -21.66
C ASN A 46 -8.34 -15.62 -20.24
N LEU A 47 -9.33 -16.49 -20.07
CA LEU A 47 -9.74 -16.99 -18.77
C LEU A 47 -8.78 -18.11 -18.35
N ILE A 48 -8.04 -17.88 -17.31
CA ILE A 48 -7.12 -18.86 -16.73
C ILE A 48 -7.73 -19.39 -15.44
N VAL A 49 -7.80 -20.71 -15.32
CA VAL A 49 -8.22 -21.40 -14.09
C VAL A 49 -7.13 -22.37 -13.66
N ILE A 50 -6.63 -22.19 -12.45
CA ILE A 50 -5.62 -23.06 -11.84
C ILE A 50 -6.21 -23.68 -10.59
N LYS A 51 -6.26 -25.02 -10.54
CA LYS A 51 -6.75 -25.80 -9.41
C LYS A 51 -5.64 -26.67 -8.86
N LYS A 52 -5.36 -26.53 -7.57
CA LYS A 52 -4.50 -27.43 -6.81
C LYS A 52 -5.37 -28.35 -5.98
N ASP A 53 -5.13 -29.64 -6.07
CA ASP A 53 -5.71 -30.65 -5.18
C ASP A 53 -4.59 -31.60 -4.74
N ARG A 54 -4.27 -31.56 -3.46
CA ARG A 54 -3.15 -32.25 -2.84
C ARG A 54 -1.84 -32.01 -3.63
N ASN A 55 -1.34 -33.03 -4.31
CA ASN A 55 -0.09 -32.95 -5.09
C ASN A 55 -0.33 -32.69 -6.60
N LYS A 56 -1.59 -32.56 -7.03
CA LYS A 56 -1.92 -32.33 -8.44
C LYS A 56 -2.25 -30.87 -8.67
N VAL A 57 -1.78 -30.35 -9.80
CA VAL A 57 -2.16 -29.01 -10.28
C VAL A 57 -2.77 -29.20 -11.67
N LEU A 58 -3.99 -28.71 -11.83
CA LEU A 58 -4.77 -28.73 -13.07
C LEU A 58 -4.91 -27.29 -13.55
N CYS A 59 -4.69 -27.06 -14.83
CA CYS A 59 -4.79 -25.77 -15.45
C CYS A 59 -5.74 -25.81 -16.65
N PHE A 60 -6.50 -24.74 -16.81
CA PHE A 60 -7.41 -24.56 -17.94
C PHE A 60 -7.20 -23.15 -18.49
N VAL A 61 -7.23 -23.05 -19.82
CA VAL A 61 -7.21 -21.78 -20.55
C VAL A 61 -8.47 -21.76 -21.42
N ASN A 62 -9.37 -20.80 -21.17
CA ASN A 62 -10.68 -20.72 -21.85
C ASN A 62 -11.43 -22.06 -21.77
N ASP A 63 -11.50 -22.64 -20.57
CA ASP A 63 -12.11 -23.94 -20.25
C ASP A 63 -11.46 -25.16 -20.92
N VAL A 64 -10.37 -24.99 -21.66
CA VAL A 64 -9.61 -26.11 -22.28
C VAL A 64 -8.46 -26.52 -21.35
N PRO A 65 -8.32 -27.82 -21.02
CA PRO A 65 -7.20 -28.31 -20.25
C PRO A 65 -5.85 -27.91 -20.86
N SER A 66 -4.96 -27.36 -20.04
CA SER A 66 -3.67 -26.85 -20.52
C SER A 66 -2.54 -27.34 -19.64
N ASN A 67 -1.34 -27.37 -20.22
CA ASN A 67 -0.13 -27.62 -19.44
C ASN A 67 0.22 -26.41 -18.60
N ILE A 68 0.66 -26.61 -17.35
CA ILE A 68 1.04 -25.54 -16.43
C ILE A 68 2.14 -24.62 -17.00
N PHE A 69 3.00 -25.14 -17.85
CA PHE A 69 4.07 -24.34 -18.50
C PHE A 69 3.55 -23.40 -19.60
N ASN A 70 2.30 -23.58 -20.05
CA ASN A 70 1.65 -22.71 -21.04
C ASN A 70 0.70 -21.69 -20.39
N VAL A 71 0.59 -21.70 -19.06
CA VAL A 71 -0.28 -20.77 -18.33
C VAL A 71 0.38 -19.40 -18.24
N ILE A 72 -0.37 -18.36 -18.61
CA ILE A 72 0.07 -16.97 -18.49
C ILE A 72 -0.18 -16.53 -17.05
N LEU A 73 0.88 -16.24 -16.31
CA LEU A 73 0.82 -15.65 -14.98
C LEU A 73 0.87 -14.11 -15.06
N PRO A 74 0.43 -13.40 -14.00
CA PRO A 74 0.78 -11.99 -13.86
C PRO A 74 2.30 -11.81 -14.03
N THR A 75 2.71 -10.73 -14.66
CA THR A 75 4.15 -10.45 -14.85
C THR A 75 4.86 -10.21 -13.53
N LYS A 76 4.11 -9.68 -12.56
CA LYS A 76 4.61 -9.44 -11.20
C LYS A 76 3.47 -9.45 -10.19
N VAL A 77 3.74 -9.98 -9.00
CA VAL A 77 2.85 -9.89 -7.83
C VAL A 77 3.52 -8.96 -6.81
N ILE A 78 2.88 -7.83 -6.52
CA ILE A 78 3.39 -6.81 -5.60
C ILE A 78 2.52 -6.84 -4.35
N ALA A 79 3.12 -7.11 -3.20
CA ALA A 79 2.46 -7.11 -1.90
C ALA A 79 2.91 -5.91 -1.07
N MET A 80 1.97 -5.12 -0.58
CA MET A 80 2.23 -3.93 0.21
C MET A 80 1.39 -3.93 1.49
N SER A 81 2.02 -3.59 2.61
CA SER A 81 1.32 -3.37 3.88
C SER A 81 2.03 -2.32 4.72
N PHE A 82 1.25 -1.54 5.47
CA PHE A 82 1.76 -0.58 6.47
C PHE A 82 1.84 -1.17 7.87
N MET A 83 1.43 -2.41 8.04
CA MET A 83 1.50 -3.12 9.30
C MET A 83 2.89 -3.75 9.49
N VAL A 84 3.48 -3.58 10.68
CA VAL A 84 4.75 -4.24 11.04
C VAL A 84 4.57 -5.76 11.12
N ASN A 85 3.38 -6.22 11.53
CA ASN A 85 3.03 -7.64 11.68
C ASN A 85 2.08 -8.12 10.58
N ASP A 86 2.34 -7.73 9.32
CA ASP A 86 1.55 -8.20 8.19
C ASP A 86 1.70 -9.71 7.94
N LYS A 87 0.84 -10.26 7.08
CA LYS A 87 0.78 -11.70 6.77
C LYS A 87 1.52 -12.08 5.49
N PHE A 88 2.03 -11.13 4.74
CA PHE A 88 2.75 -11.42 3.51
C PHE A 88 4.10 -12.10 3.76
N SER A 89 4.51 -12.95 2.85
CA SER A 89 5.86 -13.49 2.86
C SER A 89 6.86 -12.38 2.55
N PHE A 90 7.91 -12.27 3.36
CA PHE A 90 8.97 -11.30 3.11
C PHE A 90 9.78 -11.70 1.88
N SER A 91 10.01 -10.78 0.96
CA SER A 91 11.01 -10.88 -0.10
C SER A 91 11.85 -9.61 -0.10
N ARG A 92 13.06 -9.71 -0.65
CA ARG A 92 13.86 -8.53 -0.92
C ARG A 92 13.53 -8.01 -2.29
N PHE A 93 13.66 -6.70 -2.45
CA PHE A 93 13.47 -6.07 -3.74
C PHE A 93 14.61 -6.48 -4.68
N GLU A 94 14.25 -7.22 -5.72
CA GLU A 94 15.04 -7.42 -6.93
C GLU A 94 14.15 -7.04 -8.11
N GLU A 95 14.65 -6.19 -9.01
CA GLU A 95 13.83 -5.57 -10.07
C GLU A 95 13.13 -6.60 -10.98
N ASP A 96 13.72 -7.80 -11.11
CA ASP A 96 13.21 -8.86 -11.98
C ASP A 96 12.46 -9.98 -11.25
N ASP A 97 12.34 -9.92 -9.93
CA ASP A 97 11.63 -10.93 -9.16
C ASP A 97 10.13 -10.93 -9.49
N PHE A 98 9.56 -12.12 -9.62
CA PHE A 98 8.12 -12.33 -9.82
C PHE A 98 7.28 -11.81 -8.66
N TYR A 99 7.77 -12.00 -7.43
CA TYR A 99 7.11 -11.50 -6.21
C TYR A 99 7.94 -10.43 -5.54
N ASP A 100 7.30 -9.30 -5.22
CA ASP A 100 7.95 -8.14 -4.62
C ASP A 100 7.18 -7.68 -3.38
N TYR A 101 7.81 -7.80 -2.21
CA TYR A 101 7.25 -7.30 -0.96
C TYR A 101 7.70 -5.85 -0.73
N ARG A 102 6.72 -4.94 -0.65
CA ARG A 102 6.91 -3.49 -0.47
C ARG A 102 6.34 -2.96 0.85
N GLY A 103 6.12 -3.84 1.82
CA GLY A 103 5.67 -3.44 3.15
C GLY A 103 6.77 -2.85 4.01
N VAL A 104 6.36 -2.25 5.13
CA VAL A 104 7.24 -1.54 6.08
C VAL A 104 7.94 -2.46 7.08
N ARG A 105 7.71 -3.78 7.04
CA ARG A 105 8.37 -4.74 7.91
C ARG A 105 9.89 -4.71 7.67
N ALA A 106 10.62 -4.17 8.65
CA ALA A 106 12.07 -4.11 8.61
C ALA A 106 12.70 -5.40 9.13
N THR A 107 13.88 -5.73 8.61
CA THR A 107 14.77 -6.67 9.30
C THR A 107 15.16 -6.11 10.67
N SER A 108 15.32 -6.96 11.65
CA SER A 108 15.30 -6.79 13.11
C SER A 108 16.02 -5.59 13.76
N ASN A 109 16.80 -4.76 13.06
CA ASN A 109 17.65 -3.72 13.66
C ASN A 109 17.54 -2.32 13.04
N ALA A 110 16.65 -2.08 12.06
CA ALA A 110 16.47 -0.75 11.48
C ALA A 110 15.27 -0.05 12.09
N SER A 111 15.42 1.25 12.41
CA SER A 111 14.26 2.05 12.81
C SER A 111 13.27 2.15 11.64
N TYR A 112 11.97 2.14 11.96
CA TYR A 112 10.88 2.29 10.98
C TYR A 112 11.13 3.47 10.01
N THR A 113 11.51 4.63 10.55
CA THR A 113 11.75 5.85 9.76
C THR A 113 12.92 5.68 8.78
N SER A 114 14.05 5.08 9.20
CA SER A 114 15.21 4.90 8.31
C SER A 114 14.92 3.90 7.20
N THR A 115 14.13 2.88 7.46
CA THR A 115 13.69 1.91 6.46
C THR A 115 12.81 2.57 5.40
N ILE A 116 11.81 3.35 5.81
CA ILE A 116 10.94 4.09 4.89
C ILE A 116 11.75 5.05 4.02
N LYS A 117 12.63 5.87 4.61
CA LYS A 117 13.48 6.80 3.86
C LYS A 117 14.31 6.09 2.79
N ARG A 118 14.96 4.98 3.16
CA ARG A 118 15.73 4.17 2.21
C ARG A 118 14.86 3.60 1.09
N MET A 119 13.68 3.07 1.41
CA MET A 119 12.78 2.53 0.40
C MET A 119 12.27 3.61 -0.56
N ILE A 120 11.89 4.78 -0.04
CA ILE A 120 11.47 5.93 -0.86
C ILE A 120 12.61 6.36 -1.80
N THR A 121 13.82 6.55 -1.26
CA THR A 121 14.98 6.98 -2.06
C THR A 121 15.31 5.98 -3.15
N ASN A 122 15.36 4.68 -2.83
CA ASN A 122 15.66 3.64 -3.82
C ASN A 122 14.56 3.55 -4.87
N SER A 123 13.30 3.65 -4.48
CA SER A 123 12.16 3.61 -5.42
C SER A 123 12.15 4.83 -6.34
N LEU A 124 12.48 6.01 -5.82
CA LEU A 124 12.63 7.22 -6.61
C LEU A 124 13.76 7.07 -7.66
N ILE A 125 14.92 6.61 -7.23
CA ILE A 125 16.09 6.35 -8.10
C ILE A 125 15.72 5.40 -9.23
N LEU A 126 15.04 4.31 -8.93
CA LEU A 126 14.60 3.32 -9.92
C LEU A 126 13.53 3.88 -10.88
N SER A 127 12.73 4.83 -10.42
CA SER A 127 11.64 5.42 -11.23
C SER A 127 12.14 6.49 -12.19
N ILE A 128 13.10 7.32 -11.78
CA ILE A 128 13.62 8.44 -12.58
C ILE A 128 14.27 7.96 -13.89
N GLY A 129 14.82 6.77 -13.93
CA GLY A 129 15.44 6.18 -15.14
C GLY A 129 14.46 5.80 -16.25
N TYR A 130 13.14 5.88 -16.02
CA TYR A 130 12.10 5.47 -16.97
C TYR A 130 11.08 6.60 -17.16
N ARG A 131 10.83 7.00 -18.42
CA ARG A 131 9.99 8.17 -18.76
C ARG A 131 8.58 8.10 -18.17
N ASP A 132 7.92 6.94 -18.29
CA ASP A 132 6.55 6.75 -17.82
C ASP A 132 6.48 6.77 -16.29
N LYS A 133 7.48 6.18 -15.63
CA LYS A 133 7.59 6.19 -14.18
C LYS A 133 7.90 7.59 -13.64
N LEU A 134 8.79 8.33 -14.33
CA LEU A 134 9.10 9.71 -13.97
C LEU A 134 7.86 10.60 -14.04
N LYS A 135 7.04 10.44 -15.09
CA LYS A 135 5.77 11.16 -15.19
C LYS A 135 4.86 10.88 -13.99
N ALA A 136 4.68 9.61 -13.64
CA ALA A 136 3.87 9.22 -12.47
C ALA A 136 4.42 9.78 -11.15
N VAL A 137 5.75 9.88 -11.00
CA VAL A 137 6.39 10.55 -9.84
C VAL A 137 6.03 12.04 -9.82
N LYS A 138 6.16 12.76 -10.95
CA LYS A 138 5.80 14.18 -11.05
C LYS A 138 4.33 14.42 -10.71
N ASP A 139 3.43 13.64 -11.28
CA ASP A 139 1.98 13.73 -11.03
C ASP A 139 1.69 13.52 -9.52
N THR A 140 2.43 12.62 -8.87
CA THR A 140 2.33 12.39 -7.42
C THR A 140 2.78 13.60 -6.62
N LEU A 141 3.93 14.18 -6.95
CA LEU A 141 4.44 15.37 -6.27
C LEU A 141 3.48 16.56 -6.44
N HIS A 142 2.97 16.79 -7.65
CA HIS A 142 1.98 17.83 -7.92
C HIS A 142 0.69 17.64 -7.12
N PHE A 143 0.18 16.42 -7.06
CA PHE A 143 -1.01 16.10 -6.27
C PHE A 143 -0.84 16.43 -4.78
N LEU A 144 0.37 16.22 -4.25
CA LEU A 144 0.72 16.55 -2.87
C LEU A 144 1.10 18.02 -2.66
N GLY A 145 1.07 18.85 -3.70
CA GLY A 145 1.51 20.26 -3.64
C GLY A 145 3.02 20.41 -3.44
N MET A 146 3.79 19.39 -3.83
CA MET A 146 5.25 19.39 -3.72
C MET A 146 5.90 19.90 -5.02
N SER A 147 7.12 20.41 -4.88
CA SER A 147 7.96 20.85 -5.99
C SER A 147 8.51 19.63 -6.75
N GLU A 148 8.79 19.81 -8.04
CA GLU A 148 9.57 18.86 -8.83
C GLU A 148 11.07 18.88 -8.47
N LYS A 149 11.51 19.82 -7.61
CA LYS A 149 12.87 19.84 -7.06
C LYS A 149 12.91 19.04 -5.78
N LEU A 150 13.95 18.22 -5.66
CA LEU A 150 14.20 17.40 -4.47
C LEU A 150 15.72 17.27 -4.23
N ALA A 151 16.10 16.93 -3.02
CA ALA A 151 17.48 16.58 -2.71
C ALA A 151 17.57 15.16 -2.18
N ILE A 152 18.62 14.46 -2.59
CA ILE A 152 18.97 13.14 -2.03
C ILE A 152 20.30 13.30 -1.30
N THR A 153 20.37 12.72 -0.10
CA THR A 153 21.58 12.76 0.72
C THR A 153 22.00 11.35 1.11
N TYR A 154 23.31 11.12 1.22
CA TYR A 154 23.90 9.91 1.76
C TYR A 154 25.03 10.23 2.72
N ASN A 155 25.22 9.40 3.73
CA ASN A 155 26.41 9.47 4.57
C ASN A 155 27.59 8.79 3.87
N LEU A 156 28.76 9.43 3.91
CA LEU A 156 30.01 8.81 3.48
C LEU A 156 30.57 7.94 4.59
N ASN A 157 30.70 6.66 4.36
CA ASN A 157 31.29 5.73 5.34
C ASN A 157 32.82 5.93 5.47
N ARG A 158 33.42 6.60 4.50
CA ARG A 158 34.81 7.07 4.54
C ARG A 158 34.86 8.53 4.16
N LYS A 159 35.22 9.41 5.11
CA LYS A 159 35.26 10.88 4.93
C LYS A 159 36.13 11.36 3.76
N THR A 160 37.15 10.59 3.37
CA THR A 160 38.06 10.95 2.28
C THR A 160 37.69 10.31 0.95
N LEU A 161 36.52 9.66 0.82
CA LEU A 161 36.17 8.85 -0.35
C LEU A 161 36.22 9.65 -1.66
N LEU A 162 35.66 10.85 -1.66
CA LEU A 162 35.61 11.72 -2.85
C LEU A 162 36.96 12.43 -3.13
N LYS A 163 37.81 12.58 -2.09
CA LYS A 163 39.13 13.26 -2.23
C LYS A 163 40.24 12.29 -2.59
N LYS A 164 40.13 11.05 -2.14
CA LYS A 164 41.14 10.02 -2.37
C LYS A 164 40.47 8.69 -2.64
N GLN A 165 40.53 8.26 -3.90
CA GLN A 165 40.00 6.98 -4.32
C GLN A 165 40.64 5.82 -3.54
N PRO A 166 39.86 4.79 -3.16
CA PRO A 166 40.38 3.63 -2.50
C PRO A 166 41.23 2.77 -3.49
N PRO A 167 42.31 2.15 -3.05
CA PRO A 167 43.00 1.17 -3.87
C PRO A 167 42.11 -0.01 -4.26
N LEU A 168 42.29 -0.57 -5.47
CA LEU A 168 41.49 -1.70 -5.96
C LEU A 168 41.46 -2.89 -4.97
N ASN A 169 42.59 -3.19 -4.31
CA ASN A 169 42.64 -4.23 -3.26
C ASN A 169 41.65 -3.95 -2.10
N THR A 170 41.40 -2.70 -1.78
CA THR A 170 40.41 -2.34 -0.74
C THR A 170 38.99 -2.63 -1.22
N ILE A 171 38.68 -2.33 -2.48
CA ILE A 171 37.40 -2.63 -3.12
C ILE A 171 37.18 -4.14 -3.13
N LEU A 172 38.14 -4.92 -3.62
CA LEU A 172 38.07 -6.40 -3.67
C LEU A 172 37.86 -7.02 -2.29
N LYS A 173 38.65 -6.60 -1.28
CA LYS A 173 38.46 -7.05 0.11
C LYS A 173 37.05 -6.74 0.64
N LYS A 174 36.48 -5.61 0.27
CA LYS A 174 35.15 -5.24 0.69
C LYS A 174 34.08 -6.11 0.02
N ILE A 175 34.21 -6.38 -1.28
CA ILE A 175 33.34 -7.31 -2.01
C ILE A 175 33.40 -8.70 -1.38
N ASP A 176 34.61 -9.23 -1.11
CA ASP A 176 34.76 -10.53 -0.48
C ASP A 176 34.15 -10.59 0.93
N ALA A 177 34.27 -9.52 1.71
CA ALA A 177 33.67 -9.44 3.03
C ALA A 177 32.14 -9.48 2.96
N ILE A 178 31.52 -8.81 1.97
CA ILE A 178 30.09 -8.80 1.75
C ILE A 178 29.61 -10.18 1.28
N LEU A 179 30.30 -10.81 0.33
CA LEU A 179 29.98 -12.16 -0.15
C LEU A 179 30.04 -13.21 0.98
N ARG A 180 31.03 -13.13 1.89
CA ARG A 180 31.13 -14.02 3.05
C ARG A 180 29.99 -13.89 4.04
N ARG A 181 29.42 -12.70 4.21
CA ARG A 181 28.28 -12.49 5.11
C ARG A 181 27.01 -13.18 4.66
N LYS A 182 26.94 -13.71 3.40
CA LYS A 182 25.77 -14.37 2.78
C LYS A 182 24.43 -13.68 3.03
N GLN A 183 24.48 -12.44 3.43
CA GLN A 183 23.30 -11.68 3.81
C GLN A 183 23.02 -10.65 2.71
N TYR A 184 21.95 -10.84 1.97
CA TYR A 184 21.16 -9.74 1.43
C TYR A 184 21.62 -9.08 0.11
N VAL A 185 22.53 -9.61 -0.61
CA VAL A 185 23.00 -9.03 -1.89
C VAL A 185 22.84 -10.07 -3.01
N ASN A 186 22.40 -9.59 -4.18
CA ASN A 186 22.45 -10.40 -5.40
C ASN A 186 23.92 -10.78 -5.66
N GLU A 187 24.28 -12.01 -5.37
CA GLU A 187 25.67 -12.49 -5.52
C GLU A 187 26.17 -12.29 -6.95
N ASN A 188 25.32 -12.47 -7.95
CA ASN A 188 25.67 -12.31 -9.36
C ASN A 188 26.17 -10.89 -9.68
N ASP A 189 25.51 -9.87 -9.13
CA ASP A 189 25.96 -8.47 -9.33
C ASP A 189 27.32 -8.22 -8.69
N LEU A 190 27.57 -8.79 -7.50
CA LEU A 190 28.87 -8.66 -6.83
C LEU A 190 29.98 -9.39 -7.58
N TYR A 191 29.70 -10.56 -8.14
CA TYR A 191 30.66 -11.26 -8.99
C TYR A 191 31.02 -10.46 -10.23
N LYS A 192 30.04 -9.85 -10.92
CA LYS A 192 30.29 -8.95 -12.06
C LYS A 192 31.15 -7.74 -11.66
N ILE A 193 30.88 -7.12 -10.50
CA ILE A 193 31.70 -6.01 -10.01
C ILE A 193 33.11 -6.51 -9.64
N LYS A 194 33.23 -7.71 -9.10
CA LYS A 194 34.55 -8.31 -8.76
C LYS A 194 35.39 -8.58 -9.99
N GLU A 195 34.78 -8.96 -11.11
CA GLU A 195 35.46 -9.14 -12.41
C GLU A 195 35.97 -7.82 -12.99
N ASN A 196 35.27 -6.71 -12.74
CA ASN A 196 35.68 -5.37 -13.17
C ASN A 196 35.56 -4.34 -12.04
N PRO A 197 36.47 -4.34 -11.05
CA PRO A 197 36.39 -3.47 -9.89
C PRO A 197 36.67 -1.98 -10.21
N GLU A 198 37.21 -1.67 -11.37
CA GLU A 198 37.48 -0.29 -11.83
C GLU A 198 36.18 0.49 -12.03
N VAL A 199 35.05 -0.18 -12.29
CA VAL A 199 33.73 0.44 -12.32
C VAL A 199 33.43 1.23 -11.05
N ILE A 200 33.91 0.78 -9.89
CA ILE A 200 33.71 1.48 -8.61
C ILE A 200 34.55 2.76 -8.52
N LEU A 201 35.74 2.79 -9.09
CA LEU A 201 36.55 4.01 -9.18
C LEU A 201 35.86 5.04 -10.07
N HIS A 202 35.31 4.59 -11.19
CA HIS A 202 34.48 5.45 -12.07
C HIS A 202 33.24 5.98 -11.33
N ASP A 203 32.54 5.13 -10.58
CA ASP A 203 31.37 5.54 -9.79
C ASP A 203 31.72 6.61 -8.76
N ILE A 204 32.87 6.49 -8.07
CA ILE A 204 33.36 7.49 -7.13
C ILE A 204 33.67 8.81 -7.85
N ALA A 205 34.28 8.76 -9.04
CA ALA A 205 34.56 9.94 -9.84
C ALA A 205 33.25 10.65 -10.24
N VAL A 206 32.26 9.93 -10.74
CA VAL A 206 30.93 10.47 -11.08
C VAL A 206 30.30 11.15 -9.86
N LEU A 207 30.37 10.54 -8.66
CA LEU A 207 29.85 11.16 -7.45
C LEU A 207 30.60 12.45 -7.10
N SER A 208 31.92 12.51 -7.27
CA SER A 208 32.70 13.69 -6.94
C SER A 208 32.42 14.88 -7.85
N GLU A 209 31.98 14.63 -9.08
CA GLU A 209 31.59 15.66 -10.05
C GLU A 209 30.15 16.16 -9.84
N GLU A 210 29.22 15.23 -9.58
CA GLU A 210 27.78 15.54 -9.55
C GLU A 210 27.24 15.90 -8.17
N CYS A 211 27.95 15.56 -7.09
CA CYS A 211 27.47 15.72 -5.73
C CYS A 211 28.31 16.72 -4.94
N LYS A 212 27.66 17.48 -4.06
CA LYS A 212 28.33 18.36 -3.10
C LYS A 212 28.60 17.61 -1.79
N GLU A 213 29.85 17.63 -1.32
CA GLU A 213 30.18 17.09 0.01
C GLU A 213 30.05 18.19 1.08
N LYS A 214 29.27 17.88 2.11
CA LYS A 214 29.15 18.73 3.31
C LYS A 214 29.02 17.83 4.55
N ASN A 215 29.89 18.05 5.56
CA ASN A 215 29.85 17.31 6.84
C ASN A 215 29.84 15.78 6.71
N SER A 216 30.68 15.24 5.82
CA SER A 216 30.76 13.80 5.50
C SER A 216 29.45 13.22 4.93
N ARG A 217 28.62 14.07 4.33
CA ARG A 217 27.45 13.71 3.55
C ARG A 217 27.62 14.19 2.12
N ILE A 218 27.11 13.40 1.19
CA ILE A 218 26.92 13.84 -0.20
C ILE A 218 25.49 14.35 -0.37
N HIS A 219 25.36 15.45 -1.10
CA HIS A 219 24.08 16.08 -1.42
C HIS A 219 23.94 16.16 -2.94
N LEU A 220 22.88 15.58 -3.44
CA LEU A 220 22.48 15.60 -4.84
C LEU A 220 21.15 16.33 -4.96
N THR A 221 21.14 17.46 -5.67
CA THR A 221 19.90 18.17 -6.00
C THR A 221 19.42 17.73 -7.36
N LEU A 222 18.17 17.33 -7.45
CA LEU A 222 17.49 16.90 -8.66
C LEU A 222 16.37 17.89 -9.00
N ASP A 223 16.32 18.28 -10.26
CA ASP A 223 15.20 19.02 -10.83
C ASP A 223 14.52 18.09 -11.84
N LEU A 224 13.33 17.58 -11.49
CA LEU A 224 12.58 16.65 -12.33
C LEU A 224 11.84 17.37 -13.47
N SER A 225 11.75 18.72 -13.46
CA SER A 225 11.12 19.51 -14.50
C SER A 225 11.92 19.46 -15.81
N ASP A 226 13.23 19.30 -15.70
CA ASP A 226 14.12 19.22 -16.86
C ASP A 226 13.99 17.87 -17.53
N GLU A 227 13.66 17.86 -18.85
CA GLU A 227 13.57 16.62 -19.64
C GLU A 227 14.91 15.85 -19.71
N GLY A 228 16.01 16.52 -19.39
CA GLY A 228 17.32 15.93 -19.14
C GLY A 228 17.43 15.03 -17.91
N GLY A 229 16.37 14.89 -17.08
CA GLY A 229 16.33 13.97 -15.92
C GLY A 229 16.60 12.50 -16.28
N VAL A 230 16.34 12.10 -17.53
CA VAL A 230 16.75 10.79 -18.08
C VAL A 230 18.28 10.68 -18.21
N VAL A 231 19.01 11.80 -18.22
CA VAL A 231 20.45 11.87 -18.47
C VAL A 231 21.28 11.28 -17.32
N LYS A 232 20.74 11.15 -16.11
CA LYS A 232 21.52 10.74 -14.94
C LYS A 232 21.35 9.26 -14.54
N LYS A 233 20.93 8.39 -15.46
CA LYS A 233 20.81 6.93 -15.17
C LYS A 233 22.14 6.34 -14.70
N SER A 234 23.25 6.78 -15.24
CA SER A 234 24.59 6.38 -14.82
C SER A 234 24.87 6.76 -13.37
N LEU A 235 24.53 7.98 -12.96
CA LEU A 235 24.69 8.44 -11.59
C LEU A 235 23.89 7.60 -10.59
N PHE A 236 22.63 7.27 -10.92
CA PHE A 236 21.80 6.43 -10.05
C PHE A 236 22.30 5.00 -9.96
N GLN A 237 22.85 4.45 -11.04
CA GLN A 237 23.52 3.15 -11.02
C GLN A 237 24.78 3.20 -10.13
N SER A 238 25.54 4.28 -10.20
CA SER A 238 26.72 4.50 -9.34
C SER A 238 26.32 4.58 -7.86
N LEU A 239 25.28 5.37 -7.51
CA LEU A 239 24.75 5.44 -6.14
C LEU A 239 24.33 4.06 -5.63
N SER A 240 23.57 3.30 -6.42
CA SER A 240 23.12 1.96 -6.05
C SER A 240 24.30 0.99 -5.81
N ARG A 241 25.32 0.99 -6.69
CA ARG A 241 26.50 0.14 -6.51
C ARG A 241 27.32 0.51 -5.27
N LEU A 242 27.51 1.83 -5.05
CA LEU A 242 28.27 2.32 -3.89
C LEU A 242 27.54 2.09 -2.57
N GLU A 243 26.20 2.16 -2.56
CA GLU A 243 25.39 1.78 -1.40
C GLU A 243 25.49 0.26 -1.13
N LYS A 244 25.32 -0.59 -2.16
CA LYS A 244 25.49 -2.06 -2.05
C LYS A 244 26.85 -2.44 -1.49
N LEU A 245 27.90 -1.71 -1.86
CA LEU A 245 29.26 -1.92 -1.34
C LEU A 245 29.54 -1.16 -0.05
N GLU A 246 28.57 -0.57 0.58
CA GLU A 246 28.68 0.16 1.85
C GLU A 246 29.76 1.27 1.80
N PHE A 247 30.00 1.91 0.66
CA PHE A 247 30.81 3.14 0.58
C PHE A 247 30.02 4.37 0.99
N ILE A 248 28.71 4.35 0.72
CA ILE A 248 27.73 5.32 1.16
C ILE A 248 26.60 4.59 1.89
N SER A 249 25.87 5.26 2.75
CA SER A 249 24.82 4.68 3.58
C SER A 249 23.76 5.71 3.98
N ASN A 250 22.69 5.22 4.59
CA ASN A 250 21.61 6.02 5.15
C ASN A 250 21.07 7.06 4.15
N PRO A 251 20.53 6.60 3.01
CA PRO A 251 19.88 7.48 2.06
C PRO A 251 18.73 8.22 2.72
N ASP A 252 18.61 9.51 2.39
CA ASP A 252 17.51 10.36 2.79
C ASP A 252 17.07 11.21 1.61
N VAL A 253 15.79 11.54 1.53
CA VAL A 253 15.24 12.40 0.50
C VAL A 253 14.49 13.56 1.12
N GLU A 254 14.79 14.76 0.63
CA GLU A 254 14.10 15.99 1.01
C GLU A 254 13.21 16.42 -0.15
N PHE A 255 11.90 16.48 0.10
CA PHE A 255 10.92 17.05 -0.80
C PHE A 255 10.65 18.49 -0.37
N TYR A 256 10.51 19.37 -1.35
CA TYR A 256 10.24 20.77 -1.09
C TYR A 256 8.78 21.10 -1.44
N LYS A 257 8.07 21.73 -0.51
CA LYS A 257 6.84 22.49 -0.83
C LYS A 257 7.26 23.89 -1.27
N LYS A 258 6.32 24.67 -1.77
CA LYS A 258 6.59 26.06 -2.19
C LYS A 258 7.29 26.89 -1.10
N ASP A 259 7.21 26.48 0.17
CA ASP A 259 7.73 27.17 1.36
C ASP A 259 8.93 26.46 2.01
N ASN A 260 9.74 25.68 1.27
CA ASN A 260 10.94 24.97 1.75
C ASN A 260 10.72 23.97 2.91
N PHE A 261 9.71 23.15 2.81
CA PHE A 261 9.39 22.11 3.79
C PHE A 261 10.25 20.85 3.61
N SER A 262 10.83 20.29 4.68
CA SER A 262 11.57 19.02 4.62
C SER A 262 10.62 17.81 4.76
N PHE A 263 11.06 16.63 4.31
CA PHE A 263 10.29 15.38 4.48
C PHE A 263 9.99 15.06 5.95
N GLU A 264 10.83 15.47 6.87
CA GLU A 264 10.61 15.26 8.32
C GLU A 264 9.38 16.02 8.83
N GLU A 265 9.09 17.16 8.23
CA GLU A 265 7.97 18.03 8.57
C GLU A 265 6.66 17.67 7.83
N THR A 266 6.71 16.72 6.87
CA THR A 266 5.50 16.19 6.21
C THR A 266 4.65 15.40 7.19
N SER A 267 3.33 15.47 7.03
CA SER A 267 2.40 14.68 7.84
C SER A 267 2.61 13.17 7.65
N SER A 268 2.22 12.37 8.63
CA SER A 268 2.28 10.90 8.52
C SER A 268 1.50 10.37 7.31
N GLY A 269 0.38 11.00 6.97
CA GLY A 269 -0.43 10.65 5.81
C GLY A 269 0.28 10.95 4.49
N GLU A 270 0.91 12.11 4.34
CA GLU A 270 1.69 12.44 3.14
C GLU A 270 2.87 11.47 2.97
N LYS A 271 3.57 11.15 4.06
CA LYS A 271 4.64 10.13 4.06
C LYS A 271 4.15 8.78 3.59
N ASN A 272 2.97 8.35 4.05
CA ASN A 272 2.34 7.11 3.65
C ASN A 272 2.03 7.10 2.14
N ILE A 273 1.45 8.18 1.62
CA ILE A 273 1.12 8.29 0.18
C ILE A 273 2.39 8.27 -0.67
N ILE A 274 3.41 9.08 -0.32
CA ILE A 274 4.69 9.10 -1.04
C ILE A 274 5.32 7.71 -1.03
N PHE A 275 5.37 7.08 0.14
CA PHE A 275 5.91 5.74 0.28
C PHE A 275 5.18 4.74 -0.61
N THR A 276 3.86 4.70 -0.56
CA THR A 276 3.05 3.79 -1.36
C THR A 276 3.30 3.98 -2.85
N ILE A 277 3.10 5.19 -3.32
CA ILE A 277 3.12 5.47 -4.76
C ILE A 277 4.52 5.26 -5.34
N LEU A 278 5.57 5.77 -4.71
CA LEU A 278 6.93 5.58 -5.22
C LEU A 278 7.34 4.11 -5.23
N ASN A 279 6.97 3.34 -4.20
CA ASN A 279 7.25 1.91 -4.18
C ASN A 279 6.47 1.14 -5.25
N LEU A 280 5.21 1.50 -5.49
CA LEU A 280 4.41 0.89 -6.55
C LEU A 280 4.96 1.25 -7.94
N ILE A 281 5.23 2.53 -8.22
CA ILE A 281 5.80 2.98 -9.49
C ILE A 281 7.14 2.28 -9.78
N ALA A 282 8.00 2.14 -8.77
CA ALA A 282 9.28 1.47 -8.94
C ALA A 282 9.13 0.00 -9.37
N SER A 283 8.14 -0.68 -8.81
CA SER A 283 7.96 -2.14 -8.94
C SER A 283 7.08 -2.55 -10.11
N ILE A 284 6.12 -1.72 -10.49
CA ILE A 284 5.04 -2.10 -11.40
C ILE A 284 5.54 -2.41 -12.82
N LYS A 285 4.92 -3.42 -13.42
CA LYS A 285 5.01 -3.80 -14.84
C LYS A 285 3.59 -3.98 -15.38
N ASN A 286 3.42 -3.99 -16.69
CA ASN A 286 2.13 -4.36 -17.29
C ASN A 286 1.72 -5.77 -16.85
N ASN A 287 0.43 -5.99 -16.66
CA ASN A 287 -0.16 -7.25 -16.19
C ASN A 287 0.32 -7.64 -14.77
N SER A 288 0.60 -6.64 -13.91
CA SER A 288 0.92 -6.88 -12.51
C SER A 288 -0.34 -7.07 -11.66
N LEU A 289 -0.22 -7.90 -10.63
CA LEU A 289 -1.20 -8.03 -9.54
C LEU A 289 -0.68 -7.29 -8.30
N LEU A 290 -1.43 -6.31 -7.82
CA LEU A 290 -1.11 -5.50 -6.65
C LEU A 290 -2.03 -5.87 -5.49
N LEU A 291 -1.45 -6.25 -4.36
CA LEU A 291 -2.15 -6.65 -3.15
C LEU A 291 -1.79 -5.67 -2.04
N ILE A 292 -2.73 -4.83 -1.64
CA ILE A 292 -2.50 -3.73 -0.69
C ILE A 292 -3.34 -3.95 0.56
N ASP A 293 -2.67 -4.07 1.70
CA ASP A 293 -3.30 -4.38 2.99
C ASP A 293 -3.26 -3.15 3.92
N GLU A 294 -4.43 -2.77 4.43
CA GLU A 294 -4.67 -1.67 5.37
C GLU A 294 -4.03 -0.34 4.93
N PRO A 295 -4.29 0.14 3.69
CA PRO A 295 -3.68 1.38 3.20
C PRO A 295 -4.13 2.63 3.95
N GLU A 296 -5.26 2.58 4.65
CA GLU A 296 -5.81 3.67 5.45
C GLU A 296 -5.02 4.02 6.71
N LEU A 297 -4.10 3.16 7.14
CA LEU A 297 -3.31 3.41 8.35
C LEU A 297 -2.55 4.73 8.25
N SER A 298 -2.74 5.57 9.28
CA SER A 298 -2.16 6.91 9.37
C SER A 298 -2.68 7.94 8.36
N LEU A 299 -3.70 7.63 7.55
CA LEU A 299 -4.34 8.57 6.65
C LEU A 299 -5.48 9.33 7.33
N HIS A 300 -5.51 10.64 7.14
CA HIS A 300 -6.68 11.45 7.49
C HIS A 300 -7.88 11.03 6.62
N PRO A 301 -9.14 11.07 7.11
CA PRO A 301 -10.34 10.68 6.36
C PRO A 301 -10.43 11.28 4.95
N THR A 302 -10.08 12.55 4.79
CA THR A 302 -10.08 13.22 3.46
C THR A 302 -9.12 12.55 2.46
N TRP A 303 -7.97 12.03 2.94
CA TRP A 303 -7.03 11.29 2.12
C TRP A 303 -7.52 9.88 1.82
N GLN A 304 -8.17 9.22 2.79
CA GLN A 304 -8.76 7.90 2.59
C GLN A 304 -9.80 7.92 1.46
N MET A 305 -10.67 8.93 1.43
CA MET A 305 -11.67 9.10 0.35
C MET A 305 -11.04 9.22 -1.04
N LYS A 306 -9.90 9.89 -1.16
CA LYS A 306 -9.23 10.15 -2.44
C LYS A 306 -8.21 9.08 -2.82
N TYR A 307 -7.87 8.17 -1.92
CA TYR A 307 -6.71 7.29 -2.03
C TYR A 307 -6.77 6.35 -3.23
N ILE A 308 -7.88 5.62 -3.40
CA ILE A 308 -8.03 4.65 -4.49
C ILE A 308 -8.00 5.35 -5.84
N ASN A 309 -8.73 6.45 -6.01
CA ASN A 309 -8.72 7.23 -7.23
C ASN A 309 -7.35 7.82 -7.53
N PHE A 310 -6.62 8.24 -6.51
CA PHE A 310 -5.28 8.74 -6.68
C PHE A 310 -4.32 7.62 -7.15
N ILE A 311 -4.36 6.42 -6.55
CA ILE A 311 -3.58 5.27 -7.01
C ILE A 311 -3.95 4.89 -8.44
N LYS A 312 -5.25 4.83 -8.78
CA LYS A 312 -5.70 4.56 -10.16
C LYS A 312 -5.10 5.56 -11.15
N LYS A 313 -5.17 6.86 -10.87
CA LYS A 313 -4.61 7.92 -11.72
C LYS A 313 -3.09 7.83 -11.84
N SER A 314 -2.37 7.56 -10.75
CA SER A 314 -0.91 7.51 -10.75
C SER A 314 -0.36 6.26 -11.44
N ILE A 315 -1.10 5.15 -11.43
CA ILE A 315 -0.62 3.84 -11.87
C ILE A 315 -1.37 3.34 -13.11
N ALA A 316 -2.71 3.33 -13.08
CA ALA A 316 -3.52 2.62 -14.07
C ALA A 316 -3.49 3.26 -15.46
N TYR A 317 -3.21 4.55 -15.58
CA TYR A 317 -3.08 5.20 -16.90
C TYR A 317 -1.89 4.71 -17.72
N ASN A 318 -0.85 4.18 -17.06
CA ASN A 318 0.38 3.78 -17.70
C ASN A 318 0.63 2.26 -17.68
N PHE A 319 -0.11 1.52 -16.82
CA PHE A 319 0.10 0.08 -16.62
C PHE A 319 -1.23 -0.66 -16.53
N ASN A 320 -1.38 -1.70 -17.34
CA ASN A 320 -2.48 -2.64 -17.20
C ASN A 320 -2.22 -3.49 -15.95
N CYS A 321 -3.05 -3.33 -14.89
CA CYS A 321 -2.84 -4.03 -13.62
C CYS A 321 -4.14 -4.27 -12.88
N HIS A 322 -4.14 -5.28 -12.00
CA HIS A 322 -5.25 -5.56 -11.09
C HIS A 322 -4.84 -5.19 -9.66
N LEU A 323 -5.62 -4.32 -9.01
CA LEU A 323 -5.40 -3.90 -7.64
C LEU A 323 -6.45 -4.55 -6.72
N ILE A 324 -6.00 -5.19 -5.66
CA ILE A 324 -6.87 -5.74 -4.61
C ILE A 324 -6.49 -5.07 -3.28
N PHE A 325 -7.46 -4.39 -2.68
CA PHE A 325 -7.30 -3.72 -1.39
C PHE A 325 -8.02 -4.51 -0.31
N ALA A 326 -7.35 -4.73 0.82
CA ALA A 326 -8.01 -5.12 2.06
C ALA A 326 -8.05 -3.91 2.98
N SER A 327 -9.23 -3.49 3.38
CA SER A 327 -9.43 -2.27 4.17
C SER A 327 -10.55 -2.46 5.19
N HIS A 328 -10.46 -1.70 6.29
CA HIS A 328 -11.51 -1.51 7.29
C HIS A 328 -12.16 -0.14 7.20
N SER A 329 -11.72 0.71 6.27
CA SER A 329 -12.21 2.07 6.14
C SER A 329 -13.43 2.17 5.23
N HIS A 330 -14.53 2.70 5.79
CA HIS A 330 -15.70 3.07 5.01
C HIS A 330 -15.44 4.25 4.07
N PHE A 331 -14.47 5.11 4.40
CA PHE A 331 -14.06 6.21 3.51
C PHE A 331 -13.38 5.73 2.23
N MET A 332 -12.64 4.61 2.29
CA MET A 332 -11.95 4.04 1.13
C MET A 332 -12.93 3.56 0.05
N VAL A 333 -14.13 3.12 0.47
CA VAL A 333 -15.12 2.54 -0.45
C VAL A 333 -16.15 3.55 -0.95
N SER A 334 -16.08 4.82 -0.51
CA SER A 334 -17.10 5.84 -0.81
C SER A 334 -17.09 6.36 -2.25
N ASP A 335 -16.02 6.10 -3.00
CA ASP A 335 -15.79 6.68 -4.33
C ASP A 335 -15.36 5.60 -5.35
N LEU A 336 -16.01 4.43 -5.27
CA LEU A 336 -15.72 3.32 -6.18
C LEU A 336 -16.66 3.36 -7.39
N GLU A 337 -16.07 3.55 -8.56
CA GLU A 337 -16.76 3.47 -9.85
C GLU A 337 -17.12 2.01 -10.18
N SER A 338 -18.38 1.73 -10.50
CA SER A 338 -18.86 0.37 -10.77
C SER A 338 -18.22 -0.29 -11.99
N GLU A 339 -17.84 0.48 -13.00
CA GLU A 339 -17.28 -0.05 -14.25
C GLU A 339 -15.86 -0.61 -14.07
N SER A 340 -15.11 -0.09 -13.10
CA SER A 340 -13.69 -0.41 -12.92
C SER A 340 -13.36 -0.96 -11.53
N SER A 341 -14.37 -1.14 -10.67
CA SER A 341 -14.19 -1.56 -9.29
C SER A 341 -15.29 -2.51 -8.85
N SER A 342 -14.95 -3.46 -7.98
CA SER A 342 -15.91 -4.33 -7.31
C SER A 342 -15.64 -4.33 -5.80
N LEU A 343 -16.67 -4.53 -5.01
CA LEU A 343 -16.61 -4.55 -3.55
C LEU A 343 -17.04 -5.92 -3.03
N ILE A 344 -16.19 -6.52 -2.19
CA ILE A 344 -16.47 -7.80 -1.53
C ILE A 344 -16.47 -7.59 -0.03
N SER A 345 -17.59 -7.91 0.62
CA SER A 345 -17.70 -7.97 2.08
C SER A 345 -17.26 -9.34 2.58
N ILE A 346 -16.44 -9.36 3.64
CA ILE A 346 -16.02 -10.61 4.29
C ILE A 346 -16.51 -10.56 5.75
N ASN A 347 -17.47 -11.41 6.04
CA ASN A 347 -18.10 -11.51 7.36
C ASN A 347 -17.83 -12.88 7.99
N GLN A 348 -17.90 -12.97 9.30
CA GLN A 348 -17.82 -14.23 10.03
C GLN A 348 -19.19 -14.55 10.62
N CYS A 349 -19.78 -15.66 10.17
CA CYS A 349 -21.05 -16.14 10.67
C CYS A 349 -20.90 -17.62 11.10
N ASN A 350 -21.25 -17.91 12.37
CA ASN A 350 -21.18 -19.26 12.95
C ASN A 350 -19.81 -19.95 12.76
N GLY A 351 -18.72 -19.20 12.92
CA GLY A 351 -17.35 -19.68 12.76
C GLY A 351 -16.92 -19.93 11.30
N LYS A 352 -17.79 -19.67 10.33
CA LYS A 352 -17.47 -19.72 8.89
C LYS A 352 -17.31 -18.32 8.33
N ARG A 353 -16.37 -18.17 7.40
CA ARG A 353 -16.21 -16.92 6.64
C ARG A 353 -17.13 -16.94 5.43
N ILE A 354 -17.91 -15.89 5.28
CA ILE A 354 -18.81 -15.68 4.16
C ILE A 354 -18.26 -14.48 3.38
N CYS A 355 -18.04 -14.67 2.09
CA CYS A 355 -17.67 -13.60 1.16
C CYS A 355 -18.90 -13.26 0.33
N GLU A 356 -19.30 -12.00 0.35
CA GLU A 356 -20.48 -11.50 -0.36
C GLU A 356 -20.04 -10.41 -1.33
N HIS A 357 -20.42 -10.56 -2.58
CA HIS A 357 -20.21 -9.54 -3.59
C HIS A 357 -21.31 -8.48 -3.45
N ILE A 358 -20.90 -7.22 -3.32
CA ILE A 358 -21.82 -6.08 -3.27
C ILE A 358 -22.11 -5.67 -4.70
N GLU A 359 -23.34 -5.92 -5.17
CA GLU A 359 -23.74 -5.77 -6.58
C GLU A 359 -23.94 -4.30 -7.02
N TYR A 360 -23.95 -3.36 -6.08
CA TYR A 360 -24.21 -1.96 -6.37
C TYR A 360 -22.96 -1.08 -6.17
N SER A 361 -22.89 -0.03 -6.99
CA SER A 361 -21.87 0.99 -6.87
C SER A 361 -22.03 1.76 -5.56
N THR A 362 -20.94 2.02 -4.87
CA THR A 362 -20.90 2.93 -3.72
C THR A 362 -20.58 4.38 -4.13
N TYR A 363 -20.40 4.62 -5.42
CA TYR A 363 -20.11 5.94 -5.95
C TYR A 363 -21.18 6.96 -5.54
N ALA A 364 -20.76 8.11 -5.04
CA ALA A 364 -21.60 9.18 -4.52
C ALA A 364 -22.51 8.81 -3.33
N TRP A 365 -22.27 7.68 -2.67
CA TRP A 365 -23.02 7.36 -1.45
C TRP A 365 -22.51 8.19 -0.27
N SER A 366 -23.47 8.58 0.61
CA SER A 366 -23.10 9.15 1.89
C SER A 366 -22.38 8.10 2.78
N VAL A 367 -21.57 8.58 3.69
CA VAL A 367 -20.85 7.71 4.65
C VAL A 367 -21.83 6.84 5.44
N GLU A 368 -22.98 7.40 5.84
CA GLU A 368 -24.02 6.68 6.57
C GLU A 368 -24.56 5.50 5.76
N ASN A 369 -24.85 5.71 4.48
CA ASN A 369 -25.35 4.64 3.61
C ASN A 369 -24.33 3.51 3.47
N ILE A 370 -23.03 3.84 3.40
CA ILE A 370 -21.95 2.86 3.35
C ILE A 370 -21.90 2.08 4.67
N LEU A 371 -21.94 2.78 5.80
CA LEU A 371 -21.93 2.15 7.12
C LEU A 371 -23.11 1.18 7.31
N TYR A 372 -24.31 1.57 6.89
CA TYR A 372 -25.50 0.72 7.01
C TYR A 372 -25.48 -0.46 6.04
N LYS A 373 -25.22 -0.22 4.75
CA LYS A 373 -25.42 -1.24 3.69
C LYS A 373 -24.20 -2.11 3.45
N VAL A 374 -22.98 -1.58 3.61
CA VAL A 374 -21.74 -2.31 3.36
C VAL A 374 -21.16 -2.87 4.65
N PHE A 375 -21.14 -2.06 5.72
CA PHE A 375 -20.58 -2.47 7.01
C PHE A 375 -21.63 -3.07 7.94
N HIS A 376 -22.90 -3.10 7.55
CA HIS A 376 -24.04 -3.65 8.31
C HIS A 376 -24.13 -3.11 9.73
N LEU A 377 -23.72 -1.86 9.93
CA LEU A 377 -23.93 -1.18 11.21
C LEU A 377 -25.42 -0.84 11.36
N ARG A 378 -25.97 -1.16 12.51
CA ARG A 378 -27.38 -0.87 12.79
C ARG A 378 -27.60 0.59 13.14
N THR A 379 -26.60 1.21 13.74
CA THR A 379 -26.60 2.60 14.14
C THR A 379 -25.19 3.19 14.11
N ILE A 380 -25.11 4.49 13.88
CA ILE A 380 -23.88 5.30 14.04
C ILE A 380 -23.91 6.12 15.32
N ARG A 381 -24.98 6.00 16.10
CA ARG A 381 -25.17 6.73 17.37
C ARG A 381 -24.60 5.97 18.55
N ASN A 382 -24.41 6.68 19.64
CA ASN A 382 -24.02 6.10 20.92
C ASN A 382 -25.03 5.02 21.36
N ALA A 383 -24.55 3.91 21.91
CA ALA A 383 -25.39 2.80 22.37
C ALA A 383 -26.47 3.22 23.37
N GLN A 384 -26.22 4.22 24.22
CA GLN A 384 -27.21 4.73 25.17
C GLN A 384 -28.37 5.41 24.44
N VAL A 385 -28.07 6.25 23.45
CA VAL A 385 -29.08 6.92 22.61
C VAL A 385 -29.92 5.90 21.84
N GLU A 386 -29.30 4.82 21.36
CA GLU A 386 -30.00 3.73 20.70
C GLU A 386 -30.96 3.01 21.65
N MET A 387 -30.52 2.71 22.87
CA MET A 387 -31.39 2.12 23.90
C MET A 387 -32.55 3.02 24.24
N ASP A 388 -32.31 4.32 24.42
CA ASP A 388 -33.34 5.31 24.72
C ASP A 388 -34.40 5.41 23.60
N LEU A 389 -33.92 5.42 22.32
CA LEU A 389 -34.82 5.43 21.17
C LEU A 389 -35.64 4.13 21.03
N TYR A 390 -35.01 2.98 21.27
CA TYR A 390 -35.68 1.69 21.22
C TYR A 390 -36.77 1.60 22.32
N GLU A 391 -36.43 2.01 23.57
CA GLU A 391 -37.34 2.03 24.70
C GLU A 391 -38.49 2.99 24.46
N LEU A 392 -38.21 4.23 23.99
CA LEU A 392 -39.23 5.22 23.66
C LEU A 392 -40.20 4.71 22.57
N SER A 393 -39.66 4.16 21.48
CA SER A 393 -40.46 3.59 20.40
C SER A 393 -41.31 2.43 20.86
N GLY A 394 -40.78 1.58 21.76
CA GLY A 394 -41.52 0.48 22.37
C GLY A 394 -42.69 0.98 23.22
N LEU A 395 -42.44 1.96 24.08
CA LEU A 395 -43.47 2.53 24.95
C LEU A 395 -44.61 3.20 24.14
N ILE A 396 -44.26 3.93 23.08
CA ILE A 396 -45.25 4.55 22.20
C ILE A 396 -46.06 3.50 21.44
N SER A 397 -45.40 2.47 20.87
CA SER A 397 -46.06 1.39 20.10
C SER A 397 -47.02 0.59 20.92
N GLN A 398 -46.64 0.30 22.19
CA GLN A 398 -47.50 -0.44 23.15
C GLN A 398 -48.55 0.42 23.81
N LYS A 399 -48.65 1.70 23.44
CA LYS A 399 -49.56 2.67 24.08
C LYS A 399 -49.41 2.68 25.61
N SER A 400 -48.17 2.64 26.09
CA SER A 400 -47.88 2.58 27.50
C SER A 400 -48.34 3.85 28.23
N SER A 401 -48.82 3.68 29.45
CA SER A 401 -49.21 4.77 30.37
C SER A 401 -48.02 5.26 31.23
N ASP A 402 -46.79 4.76 30.99
CA ASP A 402 -45.61 5.19 31.72
C ASP A 402 -45.03 6.51 31.15
N ILE A 403 -45.83 7.56 31.38
CA ILE A 403 -45.48 8.91 30.92
C ILE A 403 -44.22 9.43 31.55
N LYS A 404 -44.00 9.10 32.85
CA LYS A 404 -42.80 9.55 33.58
C LYS A 404 -41.53 9.07 32.93
N ARG A 405 -41.49 7.77 32.54
CA ARG A 405 -40.32 7.18 31.88
C ARG A 405 -40.08 7.77 30.50
N MET A 406 -41.14 8.01 29.73
CA MET A 406 -41.04 8.68 28.44
C MET A 406 -40.51 10.11 28.57
N GLU A 407 -40.92 10.88 29.58
CA GLU A 407 -40.41 12.22 29.86
C GLU A 407 -38.93 12.22 30.20
N GLU A 408 -38.47 11.27 31.02
CA GLU A 408 -37.06 11.08 31.36
C GLU A 408 -36.22 10.86 30.09
N ILE A 409 -36.67 9.96 29.20
CA ILE A 409 -35.96 9.64 27.94
C ILE A 409 -35.96 10.88 27.03
N LEU A 410 -37.09 11.54 26.82
CA LEU A 410 -37.18 12.72 25.99
C LEU A 410 -36.28 13.83 26.51
N THR A 411 -36.28 14.09 27.81
CA THR A 411 -35.40 15.09 28.43
C THR A 411 -33.93 14.78 28.23
N HIS A 412 -33.55 13.49 28.25
CA HIS A 412 -32.18 13.05 27.97
C HIS A 412 -31.83 13.28 26.51
N LEU A 413 -32.70 12.91 25.57
CA LEU A 413 -32.49 13.09 24.13
C LEU A 413 -32.39 14.58 23.75
N GLU A 414 -33.27 15.45 24.31
CA GLU A 414 -33.26 16.90 24.09
C GLU A 414 -31.93 17.56 24.51
N ARG A 415 -31.29 17.06 25.57
CA ARG A 415 -29.95 17.56 26.02
C ARG A 415 -28.82 17.22 25.05
N ILE A 416 -28.97 16.14 24.28
CA ILE A 416 -27.94 15.63 23.38
C ILE A 416 -28.04 16.25 21.97
N VAL A 417 -29.27 16.58 21.55
CA VAL A 417 -29.54 17.17 20.23
C VAL A 417 -29.20 18.64 20.24
N LEU A 418 -28.09 19.00 19.58
CA LEU A 418 -27.62 20.38 19.48
C LEU A 418 -27.93 21.03 18.15
N ASP A 419 -28.24 20.26 17.09
CA ASP A 419 -28.51 20.74 15.74
C ASP A 419 -30.01 20.70 15.46
N VAL A 420 -30.55 21.83 14.99
CA VAL A 420 -31.98 21.98 14.62
C VAL A 420 -32.36 21.02 13.47
N ASN A 421 -31.41 20.66 12.62
CA ASN A 421 -31.65 19.75 11.48
C ASN A 421 -31.42 18.26 11.83
N ASP A 422 -31.11 17.91 13.08
CA ASP A 422 -30.94 16.52 13.47
C ASP A 422 -32.26 15.74 13.31
N PRO A 423 -32.30 14.61 12.59
CA PRO A 423 -33.50 13.78 12.44
C PRO A 423 -34.11 13.32 13.77
N LEU A 424 -33.37 13.31 14.87
CA LEU A 424 -33.88 13.03 16.21
C LEU A 424 -34.97 14.03 16.66
N ASN A 425 -34.90 15.27 16.21
CA ASN A 425 -35.91 16.27 16.54
C ASN A 425 -37.32 15.81 16.16
N MET A 426 -37.49 15.11 15.03
CA MET A 426 -38.78 14.55 14.62
C MET A 426 -39.28 13.49 15.60
N ILE A 427 -38.40 12.64 16.12
CA ILE A 427 -38.76 11.57 17.08
C ILE A 427 -39.08 12.19 18.44
N ILE A 428 -38.33 13.19 18.86
CA ILE A 428 -38.58 13.94 20.11
C ILE A 428 -39.94 14.64 20.01
N GLU A 429 -40.24 15.32 18.92
CA GLU A 429 -41.51 15.99 18.68
C GLU A 429 -42.69 15.02 18.71
N GLN A 430 -42.56 13.86 18.03
CA GLN A 430 -43.59 12.81 18.08
C GLN A 430 -43.79 12.28 19.49
N GLY A 431 -42.74 12.09 20.25
CA GLY A 431 -42.80 11.66 21.65
C GLY A 431 -43.53 12.72 22.52
N ARG A 432 -43.22 13.99 22.33
CA ARG A 432 -43.92 15.10 23.03
C ARG A 432 -45.41 15.21 22.68
N ILE A 433 -45.75 15.06 21.43
CA ILE A 433 -47.17 15.04 20.97
C ILE A 433 -47.91 13.87 21.63
N TYR A 434 -47.26 12.69 21.71
CA TYR A 434 -47.86 11.51 22.34
C TYR A 434 -48.18 11.77 23.82
N ILE A 435 -47.21 12.33 24.58
CA ILE A 435 -47.40 12.67 25.99
C ILE A 435 -48.49 13.73 26.16
N GLY A 436 -48.49 14.80 25.33
CA GLY A 436 -49.50 15.87 25.39
C GLY A 436 -50.92 15.34 25.21
N GLY A 437 -51.13 14.42 24.25
CA GLY A 437 -52.44 13.78 24.06
C GLY A 437 -52.89 12.86 25.21
N TYR A 438 -52.03 12.53 26.16
CA TYR A 438 -52.37 11.81 27.41
C TYR A 438 -52.80 12.74 28.52
N HIS A 439 -52.30 14.00 28.56
CA HIS A 439 -52.68 15.01 29.56
C HIS A 439 -54.04 15.66 29.27
N ASP A 440 -54.50 15.57 28.02
CA ASP A 440 -55.81 16.11 27.59
C ASP A 440 -56.96 15.10 27.74
N LYS A 441 -56.71 13.91 28.27
CA LYS A 441 -57.70 12.87 28.61
C LYS A 441 -57.78 12.67 30.11
#